data_bb5d38dd2c25af58dd5d89d51b675b19
#
_entry.id   bb5d38dd2c25af58dd5d89d51b675b19
#
_cell.length_a   1.000
_cell.length_b   1.000
_cell.length_c   1.000
_cell.angle_alpha   90.00
_cell.angle_beta   90.00
_cell.angle_gamma   90.00
#
_symmetry.space_group_name_H-M   'P 1'
#
loop_
_entity.id
_entity.type
_entity.pdbx_description
1 polymer ?
#
loop_
_entity_poly.entity_id
_entity_poly.type
_entity_poly.pdbx_seq_one_letter_code
_entity_poly.pdbx_strand_id
1 'polypeptide(L)'
;GALGDFRRRMQEFIYQPGEPVEILSIPVKMRLMLQELGPTYVKMGQIISSRAEVLPPDWARELNKLQSNVPPFSSDEVRQIIIEELGDAPERIYKEFDPAPFAAASTAQVHHAMLADGTQVVVKVQRPGIRKQMKADIGVMRNLSGVLERRSQYARDIDLPGMIREFGEGIIRELDYGGELYNMKRLDRKSVV
;
A
#
# COMPACT_ATOMS: atom_id res chain seq x y z
N GLY A 1 18.98 -12.21 -12.65
CA GLY A 1 18.28 -12.22 -11.38
C GLY A 1 17.65 -10.86 -11.11
N ALA A 2 16.66 -10.77 -10.21
CA ALA A 2 15.81 -9.59 -9.97
C ALA A 2 16.55 -8.24 -9.86
N LEU A 3 17.74 -8.22 -9.25
CA LEU A 3 18.58 -7.01 -9.14
C LEU A 3 19.17 -6.57 -10.50
N GLY A 4 19.47 -7.50 -11.38
CA GLY A 4 19.97 -7.21 -12.74
C GLY A 4 18.85 -6.68 -13.64
N ASP A 5 17.66 -7.23 -13.49
CA ASP A 5 16.48 -6.79 -14.25
C ASP A 5 16.00 -5.42 -13.75
N PHE A 6 16.04 -5.17 -12.44
CA PHE A 6 15.80 -3.86 -11.84
C PHE A 6 16.79 -2.79 -12.36
N ARG A 7 18.09 -3.10 -12.38
CA ARG A 7 19.12 -2.18 -12.86
C ARG A 7 18.95 -1.86 -14.35
N ARG A 8 18.56 -2.84 -15.17
CA ARG A 8 18.29 -2.65 -16.60
C ARG A 8 17.07 -1.78 -16.83
N ARG A 9 15.94 -2.06 -16.16
CA ARG A 9 14.71 -1.25 -16.23
C ARG A 9 14.93 0.19 -15.75
N MET A 10 15.69 0.37 -14.68
CA MET A 10 16.08 1.71 -14.21
C MET A 10 16.94 2.44 -15.25
N GLN A 11 17.86 1.74 -15.94
CA GLN A 11 18.65 2.34 -17.03
C GLN A 11 17.78 2.67 -18.25
N GLU A 12 16.87 1.80 -18.65
CA GLU A 12 15.92 2.06 -19.76
C GLU A 12 14.94 3.20 -19.46
N PHE A 13 14.53 3.35 -18.19
CA PHE A 13 13.66 4.43 -17.75
C PHE A 13 14.39 5.79 -17.62
N ILE A 14 15.68 5.77 -17.30
CA ILE A 14 16.51 6.97 -17.10
C ILE A 14 17.21 7.41 -18.40
N TYR A 15 17.35 6.52 -19.38
CA TYR A 15 18.14 6.72 -20.60
C TYR A 15 17.29 6.48 -21.86
N GLN A 16 16.70 7.54 -22.40
CA GLN A 16 16.25 7.53 -23.80
C GLN A 16 17.41 8.07 -24.66
N PRO A 17 17.93 7.29 -25.64
CA PRO A 17 19.02 7.74 -26.51
C PRO A 17 18.56 8.96 -27.34
N GLY A 18 19.14 10.12 -27.10
CA GLY A 18 18.88 11.33 -27.87
C GLY A 18 18.26 12.51 -27.10
N GLU A 19 17.81 12.32 -25.85
CA GLU A 19 17.40 13.44 -25.01
C GLU A 19 18.52 13.84 -24.03
N PRO A 20 18.65 15.17 -23.65
CA PRO A 20 19.59 15.59 -22.63
C PRO A 20 19.24 14.87 -21.32
N VAL A 21 20.23 14.19 -20.74
CA VAL A 21 20.07 13.48 -19.45
C VAL A 21 19.71 14.51 -18.40
N GLU A 22 18.43 14.66 -18.09
CA GLU A 22 17.99 15.42 -16.94
C GLU A 22 18.53 14.71 -15.69
N ILE A 23 19.47 15.34 -15.00
CA ILE A 23 20.01 14.80 -13.75
C ILE A 23 18.90 14.90 -12.70
N LEU A 24 18.08 13.86 -12.61
CA LEU A 24 17.02 13.77 -11.63
C LEU A 24 17.60 13.98 -10.22
N SER A 25 16.95 14.80 -9.42
CA SER A 25 17.33 15.01 -8.02
C SER A 25 17.17 13.71 -7.20
N ILE A 26 17.90 13.61 -6.08
CA ILE A 26 17.85 12.41 -5.23
C ILE A 26 16.42 12.10 -4.75
N PRO A 27 15.60 13.07 -4.29
CA PRO A 27 14.20 12.81 -3.93
C PRO A 27 13.35 12.22 -5.07
N VAL A 28 13.54 12.72 -6.31
CA VAL A 28 12.84 12.18 -7.49
C VAL A 28 13.23 10.72 -7.74
N LYS A 29 14.53 10.42 -7.73
CA LYS A 29 15.04 9.04 -7.89
C LYS A 29 14.49 8.11 -6.82
N MET A 30 14.42 8.57 -5.56
CA MET A 30 13.86 7.80 -4.45
C MET A 30 12.39 7.50 -4.68
N ARG A 31 11.58 8.49 -5.05
CA ARG A 31 10.16 8.30 -5.38
C ARG A 31 9.97 7.25 -6.47
N LEU A 32 10.70 7.37 -7.57
CA LEU A 32 10.62 6.42 -8.69
C LEU A 32 11.02 5.00 -8.25
N MET A 33 12.08 4.86 -7.46
CA MET A 33 12.51 3.59 -6.90
C MET A 33 11.42 2.95 -6.01
N LEU A 34 10.78 3.71 -5.14
CA LEU A 34 9.70 3.22 -4.30
C LEU A 34 8.48 2.76 -5.13
N GLN A 35 8.16 3.46 -6.22
CA GLN A 35 7.10 3.06 -7.14
C GLN A 35 7.43 1.74 -7.87
N GLU A 36 8.66 1.58 -8.34
CA GLU A 36 9.11 0.35 -9.02
C GLU A 36 9.18 -0.86 -8.07
N LEU A 37 9.55 -0.64 -6.80
CA LEU A 37 9.60 -1.70 -5.79
C LEU A 37 8.20 -2.22 -5.41
N GLY A 38 7.17 -1.41 -5.62
CA GLY A 38 5.78 -1.85 -5.48
C GLY A 38 5.03 -1.32 -4.25
N PRO A 39 3.82 -1.85 -4.01
CA PRO A 39 2.83 -1.23 -3.10
C PRO A 39 3.30 -1.08 -1.66
N THR A 40 4.09 -2.01 -1.13
CA THR A 40 4.64 -1.93 0.23
C THR A 40 5.56 -0.72 0.39
N TYR A 41 6.42 -0.48 -0.59
CA TYR A 41 7.39 0.62 -0.58
C TYR A 41 6.73 1.96 -0.88
N VAL A 42 5.72 1.99 -1.76
CA VAL A 42 4.87 3.17 -1.97
C VAL A 42 4.19 3.57 -0.66
N LYS A 43 3.60 2.62 0.06
CA LYS A 43 2.97 2.87 1.36
C LYS A 43 3.97 3.39 2.39
N MET A 44 5.19 2.82 2.42
CA MET A 44 6.27 3.32 3.26
C MET A 44 6.60 4.78 2.97
N GLY A 45 6.77 5.13 1.69
CA GLY A 45 7.04 6.50 1.28
C GLY A 45 5.92 7.47 1.63
N GLN A 46 4.65 7.04 1.54
CA GLN A 46 3.49 7.82 1.97
C GLN A 46 3.49 8.08 3.47
N ILE A 47 3.79 7.07 4.30
CA ILE A 47 3.89 7.22 5.76
C ILE A 47 5.05 8.15 6.13
N ILE A 48 6.20 8.01 5.48
CA ILE A 48 7.34 8.89 5.71
C ILE A 48 6.99 10.33 5.33
N SER A 49 6.33 10.55 4.19
CA SER A 49 5.95 11.88 3.72
C SER A 49 4.93 12.59 4.62
N SER A 50 4.08 11.83 5.31
CA SER A 50 3.12 12.40 6.28
C SER A 50 3.78 12.97 7.53
N ARG A 51 5.04 12.59 7.81
CA ARG A 51 5.88 13.13 8.89
C ARG A 51 6.81 14.24 8.35
N ALA A 52 6.22 15.24 7.70
CA ALA A 52 6.94 16.33 7.04
C ALA A 52 7.90 17.10 7.98
N GLU A 53 7.72 17.02 9.29
CA GLU A 53 8.55 17.66 10.30
C GLU A 53 10.00 17.14 10.33
N VAL A 54 10.23 15.90 9.88
CA VAL A 54 11.55 15.25 9.88
C VAL A 54 12.21 15.18 8.51
N LEU A 55 11.49 15.63 7.45
CA LEU A 55 12.00 15.59 6.08
C LEU A 55 12.36 16.99 5.56
N PRO A 56 13.45 17.12 4.78
CA PRO A 56 13.68 18.32 3.98
C PRO A 56 12.48 18.59 3.06
N PRO A 57 12.12 19.89 2.81
CA PRO A 57 10.92 20.24 2.05
C PRO A 57 10.82 19.66 0.63
N ASP A 58 11.95 19.47 -0.04
CA ASP A 58 12.04 18.86 -1.37
C ASP A 58 11.73 17.36 -1.35
N TRP A 59 12.16 16.65 -0.32
CA TRP A 59 11.82 15.23 -0.10
C TRP A 59 10.33 15.05 0.21
N ALA A 60 9.79 15.85 1.13
CA ALA A 60 8.38 15.81 1.48
C ALA A 60 7.49 16.05 0.25
N ARG A 61 7.85 17.05 -0.57
CA ARG A 61 7.13 17.39 -1.80
C ARG A 61 7.16 16.26 -2.83
N GLU A 62 8.31 15.60 -3.02
CA GLU A 62 8.41 14.47 -3.96
C GLU A 62 7.69 13.22 -3.44
N LEU A 63 7.88 12.85 -2.18
CA LEU A 63 7.24 11.66 -1.61
C LEU A 63 5.72 11.82 -1.51
N ASN A 64 5.19 13.04 -1.35
CA ASN A 64 3.75 13.31 -1.42
C ASN A 64 3.13 13.02 -2.80
N LYS A 65 3.95 12.94 -3.86
CA LYS A 65 3.49 12.53 -5.20
C LYS A 65 3.34 11.01 -5.33
N LEU A 66 3.72 10.22 -4.31
CA LEU A 66 3.51 8.78 -4.29
C LEU A 66 2.00 8.49 -4.25
N GLN A 67 1.44 8.25 -5.41
CA GLN A 67 0.05 7.85 -5.56
C GLN A 67 -0.01 6.34 -5.79
N SER A 68 -0.98 5.71 -5.14
CA SER A 68 -1.29 4.30 -5.37
C SER A 68 -2.18 4.17 -6.61
N ASN A 69 -1.70 4.61 -7.75
CA ASN A 69 -2.44 4.50 -9.01
C ASN A 69 -2.23 3.08 -9.57
N VAL A 70 -2.86 2.11 -8.92
CA VAL A 70 -2.81 0.70 -9.32
C VAL A 70 -4.09 0.38 -10.05
N PRO A 71 -4.04 -0.21 -11.26
CA PRO A 71 -5.23 -0.64 -11.97
C PRO A 71 -6.11 -1.54 -11.11
N PRO A 72 -7.45 -1.44 -11.22
CA PRO A 72 -8.33 -2.36 -10.55
C PRO A 72 -8.07 -3.79 -11.01
N PHE A 73 -8.25 -4.76 -10.11
CA PHE A 73 -8.30 -6.17 -10.49
C PHE A 73 -9.72 -6.55 -10.98
N SER A 74 -9.83 -7.70 -11.64
CA SER A 74 -11.04 -8.05 -12.37
C SER A 74 -12.28 -8.23 -11.48
N SER A 75 -13.45 -7.99 -12.03
CA SER A 75 -14.72 -8.26 -11.35
C SER A 75 -14.92 -9.72 -10.99
N ASP A 76 -14.35 -10.65 -11.78
CA ASP A 76 -14.39 -12.08 -11.47
C ASP A 76 -13.58 -12.42 -10.20
N GLU A 77 -12.40 -11.82 -10.04
CA GLU A 77 -11.60 -11.95 -8.81
C GLU A 77 -12.35 -11.35 -7.61
N VAL A 78 -12.98 -10.18 -7.77
CA VAL A 78 -13.82 -9.57 -6.73
C VAL A 78 -14.93 -10.52 -6.30
N ARG A 79 -15.65 -11.07 -7.27
CA ARG A 79 -16.76 -12.00 -7.02
C ARG A 79 -16.30 -13.24 -6.27
N GLN A 80 -15.16 -13.80 -6.69
CA GLN A 80 -14.57 -14.99 -6.04
C GLN A 80 -14.19 -14.70 -4.58
N ILE A 81 -13.54 -13.56 -4.31
CA ILE A 81 -13.17 -13.13 -2.95
C ILE A 81 -14.40 -12.97 -2.07
N ILE A 82 -15.47 -12.34 -2.58
CA ILE A 82 -16.72 -12.16 -1.84
C ILE A 82 -17.33 -13.53 -1.48
N ILE A 83 -17.33 -14.50 -2.40
CA ILE A 83 -17.81 -15.85 -2.14
C ILE A 83 -16.97 -16.54 -1.06
N GLU A 84 -15.64 -16.44 -1.16
CA GLU A 84 -14.72 -17.07 -0.19
C GLU A 84 -14.85 -16.49 1.23
N GLU A 85 -15.04 -15.17 1.33
CA GLU A 85 -15.06 -14.46 2.62
C GLU A 85 -16.46 -14.38 3.25
N LEU A 86 -17.52 -14.28 2.44
CA LEU A 86 -18.89 -14.09 2.92
C LEU A 86 -19.81 -15.30 2.70
N GLY A 87 -19.33 -16.32 1.96
CA GLY A 87 -20.03 -17.61 1.79
C GLY A 87 -21.06 -17.65 0.67
N ASP A 88 -21.36 -16.52 -0.02
CA ASP A 88 -22.28 -16.48 -1.15
C ASP A 88 -21.88 -15.40 -2.18
N ALA A 89 -22.48 -15.46 -3.35
CA ALA A 89 -22.23 -14.52 -4.43
C ALA A 89 -22.79 -13.11 -4.08
N PRO A 90 -22.11 -12.03 -4.55
CA PRO A 90 -22.54 -10.66 -4.27
C PRO A 90 -24.00 -10.40 -4.67
N GLU A 91 -24.50 -11.01 -5.75
CA GLU A 91 -25.87 -10.89 -6.25
C GLU A 91 -26.92 -11.50 -5.29
N ARG A 92 -26.49 -12.33 -4.34
CA ARG A 92 -27.36 -12.91 -3.32
C ARG A 92 -27.23 -12.20 -1.97
N ILE A 93 -26.05 -11.62 -1.69
CA ILE A 93 -25.78 -10.92 -0.44
C ILE A 93 -26.34 -9.50 -0.49
N TYR A 94 -26.17 -8.81 -1.63
CA TYR A 94 -26.59 -7.45 -1.82
C TYR A 94 -27.81 -7.38 -2.76
N LYS A 95 -28.70 -6.44 -2.50
CA LYS A 95 -29.80 -6.12 -3.42
C LYS A 95 -29.29 -5.59 -4.75
N GLU A 96 -28.20 -4.79 -4.67
CA GLU A 96 -27.48 -4.26 -5.82
C GLU A 96 -25.99 -4.28 -5.49
N PHE A 97 -25.15 -4.65 -6.44
CA PHE A 97 -23.70 -4.61 -6.35
C PHE A 97 -23.11 -4.09 -7.66
N ASP A 98 -22.33 -3.02 -7.60
CA ASP A 98 -21.64 -2.50 -8.78
C ASP A 98 -20.31 -3.26 -8.97
N PRO A 99 -20.16 -4.06 -10.05
CA PRO A 99 -18.91 -4.77 -10.31
C PRO A 99 -17.76 -3.85 -10.72
N ALA A 100 -18.04 -2.60 -11.15
CA ALA A 100 -17.03 -1.61 -11.45
C ALA A 100 -16.60 -0.88 -10.16
N PRO A 101 -15.32 -0.87 -9.77
CA PRO A 101 -14.89 -0.13 -8.61
C PRO A 101 -14.91 1.37 -8.89
N PHE A 102 -15.42 2.18 -7.96
CA PHE A 102 -15.30 3.63 -8.04
C PHE A 102 -13.96 4.16 -7.52
N ALA A 103 -13.22 3.35 -6.78
CA ALA A 103 -11.87 3.65 -6.33
C ALA A 103 -11.01 2.38 -6.28
N ALA A 104 -9.75 2.50 -6.69
CA ALA A 104 -8.75 1.44 -6.59
C ALA A 104 -7.44 1.98 -6.02
N ALA A 105 -6.84 1.22 -5.12
CA ALA A 105 -5.59 1.55 -4.46
C ALA A 105 -4.63 0.35 -4.45
N SER A 106 -3.44 0.54 -3.88
CA SER A 106 -2.41 -0.51 -3.82
C SER A 106 -2.86 -1.76 -3.04
N THR A 107 -3.71 -1.59 -2.02
CA THR A 107 -4.12 -2.69 -1.12
C THR A 107 -5.52 -3.20 -1.36
N ALA A 108 -6.40 -2.41 -2.00
CA ALA A 108 -7.82 -2.72 -2.15
C ALA A 108 -8.47 -1.94 -3.29
N GLN A 109 -9.66 -2.35 -3.65
CA GLN A 109 -10.60 -1.54 -4.42
C GLN A 109 -11.96 -1.47 -3.72
N VAL A 110 -12.77 -0.48 -4.07
CA VAL A 110 -14.01 -0.15 -3.37
C VAL A 110 -15.15 -0.09 -4.38
N HIS A 111 -16.25 -0.77 -4.02
CA HIS A 111 -17.45 -0.90 -4.83
C HIS A 111 -18.66 -0.31 -4.13
N HIS A 112 -19.59 0.22 -4.87
CA HIS A 112 -20.92 0.55 -4.34
C HIS A 112 -21.79 -0.69 -4.24
N ALA A 113 -22.59 -0.77 -3.18
CA ALA A 113 -23.57 -1.82 -3.00
C ALA A 113 -24.80 -1.30 -2.22
N MET A 114 -25.90 -2.05 -2.28
CA MET A 114 -27.13 -1.79 -1.52
C MET A 114 -27.54 -3.05 -0.78
N LEU A 115 -27.80 -2.94 0.51
CA LEU A 115 -28.34 -4.02 1.32
C LEU A 115 -29.82 -4.29 1.02
N ALA A 116 -30.36 -5.42 1.50
CA ALA A 116 -31.74 -5.82 1.29
C ALA A 116 -32.76 -4.81 1.84
N ASP A 117 -32.42 -4.08 2.90
CA ASP A 117 -33.24 -3.02 3.51
C ASP A 117 -33.18 -1.66 2.75
N GLY A 118 -32.38 -1.57 1.66
CA GLY A 118 -32.18 -0.37 0.88
C GLY A 118 -31.03 0.52 1.36
N THR A 119 -30.31 0.13 2.40
CA THR A 119 -29.16 0.89 2.88
C THR A 119 -28.03 0.84 1.87
N GLN A 120 -27.54 2.03 1.45
CA GLN A 120 -26.35 2.12 0.60
C GLN A 120 -25.08 1.88 1.44
N VAL A 121 -24.19 1.06 0.92
CA VAL A 121 -22.93 0.71 1.56
C VAL A 121 -21.78 0.73 0.55
N VAL A 122 -20.56 0.77 1.06
CA VAL A 122 -19.35 0.54 0.27
C VAL A 122 -18.73 -0.79 0.66
N VAL A 123 -18.31 -1.56 -0.34
CA VAL A 123 -17.66 -2.84 -0.17
C VAL A 123 -16.18 -2.68 -0.54
N LYS A 124 -15.31 -2.75 0.47
CA LYS A 124 -13.87 -2.68 0.28
C LYS A 124 -13.32 -4.10 0.13
N VAL A 125 -12.81 -4.40 -1.07
CA VAL A 125 -12.28 -5.73 -1.40
C VAL A 125 -10.75 -5.66 -1.44
N GLN A 126 -10.11 -6.47 -0.62
CA GLN A 126 -8.65 -6.52 -0.52
C GLN A 126 -8.05 -7.14 -1.79
N ARG A 127 -6.94 -6.57 -2.28
CA ARG A 127 -6.23 -7.09 -3.45
C ARG A 127 -5.72 -8.51 -3.18
N PRO A 128 -5.93 -9.45 -4.13
CA PRO A 128 -5.46 -10.83 -4.00
C PRO A 128 -3.96 -10.90 -3.68
N GLY A 129 -3.60 -11.70 -2.70
CA GLY A 129 -2.21 -11.96 -2.34
C GLY A 129 -1.45 -10.80 -1.68
N ILE A 130 -2.03 -9.59 -1.57
CA ILE A 130 -1.33 -8.40 -1.06
C ILE A 130 -0.78 -8.57 0.36
N ARG A 131 -1.52 -9.26 1.24
CA ARG A 131 -1.07 -9.53 2.61
C ARG A 131 0.20 -10.39 2.64
N LYS A 132 0.27 -11.40 1.77
CA LYS A 132 1.44 -12.28 1.65
C LYS A 132 2.64 -11.51 1.09
N GLN A 133 2.41 -10.72 0.04
CA GLN A 133 3.44 -9.88 -0.56
C GLN A 133 4.00 -8.89 0.46
N MET A 134 3.15 -8.11 1.13
CA MET A 134 3.60 -7.11 2.09
C MET A 134 4.34 -7.72 3.28
N LYS A 135 3.92 -8.90 3.78
CA LYS A 135 4.66 -9.63 4.81
C LYS A 135 6.06 -10.03 4.33
N ALA A 136 6.20 -10.49 3.09
CA ALA A 136 7.50 -10.86 2.51
C ALA A 136 8.41 -9.63 2.38
N ASP A 137 7.88 -8.51 1.85
CA ASP A 137 8.63 -7.27 1.68
C ASP A 137 9.11 -6.70 3.04
N ILE A 138 8.23 -6.69 4.06
CA ILE A 138 8.59 -6.30 5.43
C ILE A 138 9.69 -7.21 5.99
N GLY A 139 9.65 -8.51 5.70
CA GLY A 139 10.71 -9.45 6.08
C GLY A 139 12.07 -9.08 5.46
N VAL A 140 12.08 -8.73 4.18
CA VAL A 140 13.28 -8.24 3.48
C VAL A 140 13.80 -6.95 4.11
N MET A 141 12.91 -5.98 4.36
CA MET A 141 13.28 -4.71 5.01
C MET A 141 13.89 -4.93 6.40
N ARG A 142 13.31 -5.82 7.22
CA ARG A 142 13.84 -6.17 8.56
C ARG A 142 15.23 -6.75 8.48
N ASN A 143 15.48 -7.69 7.58
CA ASN A 143 16.80 -8.28 7.38
C ASN A 143 17.81 -7.23 6.95
N LEU A 144 17.46 -6.37 6.00
CA LEU A 144 18.32 -5.31 5.50
C LEU A 144 18.63 -4.27 6.58
N SER A 145 17.63 -3.83 7.35
CA SER A 145 17.81 -2.87 8.44
C SER A 145 18.79 -3.39 9.50
N GLY A 146 18.71 -4.67 9.87
CA GLY A 146 19.66 -5.28 10.80
C GLY A 146 21.09 -5.37 10.25
N VAL A 147 21.27 -5.53 8.93
CA VAL A 147 22.61 -5.45 8.31
C VAL A 147 23.14 -4.01 8.34
N LEU A 148 22.29 -3.03 8.02
CA LEU A 148 22.66 -1.62 8.02
C LEU A 148 22.99 -1.11 9.43
N GLU A 149 22.24 -1.51 10.44
CA GLU A 149 22.48 -1.18 11.84
C GLU A 149 23.88 -1.61 12.28
N ARG A 150 24.31 -2.83 11.91
CA ARG A 150 25.66 -3.33 12.25
C ARG A 150 26.79 -2.56 11.56
N ARG A 151 26.52 -1.93 10.41
CA ARG A 151 27.53 -1.28 9.56
C ARG A 151 27.53 0.24 9.61
N SER A 152 26.46 0.86 10.10
CA SER A 152 26.26 2.31 10.07
C SER A 152 25.89 2.85 11.45
N GLN A 153 26.66 3.81 11.96
CA GLN A 153 26.33 4.53 13.18
C GLN A 153 25.01 5.27 13.02
N TYR A 154 24.81 5.92 11.88
CA TYR A 154 23.56 6.63 11.58
C TYR A 154 22.32 5.72 11.66
N ALA A 155 22.40 4.49 11.14
CA ALA A 155 21.29 3.53 11.21
C ALA A 155 20.98 3.10 12.67
N ARG A 156 22.01 3.07 13.55
CA ARG A 156 21.84 2.85 14.99
C ARG A 156 21.19 4.04 15.68
N ASP A 157 21.67 5.24 15.36
CA ASP A 157 21.20 6.48 16.01
C ASP A 157 19.71 6.74 15.76
N ILE A 158 19.20 6.34 14.58
CA ILE A 158 17.78 6.47 14.24
C ILE A 158 16.92 5.24 14.60
N ASP A 159 17.51 4.20 15.20
CA ASP A 159 16.85 2.90 15.44
C ASP A 159 16.14 2.36 14.19
N LEU A 160 16.87 2.25 13.09
CA LEU A 160 16.29 1.80 11.81
C LEU A 160 15.50 0.49 11.91
N PRO A 161 15.97 -0.57 12.63
CA PRO A 161 15.21 -1.80 12.83
C PRO A 161 13.88 -1.57 13.58
N GLY A 162 13.88 -0.71 14.60
CA GLY A 162 12.67 -0.34 15.34
C GLY A 162 11.66 0.35 14.45
N MET A 163 12.10 1.31 13.64
CA MET A 163 11.24 2.01 12.66
C MET A 163 10.62 1.03 11.65
N ILE A 164 11.38 0.09 11.10
CA ILE A 164 10.87 -0.91 10.15
C ILE A 164 9.90 -1.89 10.83
N ARG A 165 10.14 -2.23 12.09
CA ARG A 165 9.20 -3.06 12.87
C ARG A 165 7.86 -2.35 13.06
N GLU A 166 7.88 -1.12 13.54
CA GLU A 166 6.67 -0.31 13.78
C GLU A 166 5.88 -0.08 12.48
N PHE A 167 6.57 0.24 11.40
CA PHE A 167 6.00 0.33 10.06
C PHE A 167 5.31 -0.96 9.63
N GLY A 168 5.99 -2.11 9.78
CA GLY A 168 5.46 -3.41 9.41
C GLY A 168 4.20 -3.78 10.21
N GLU A 169 4.19 -3.51 11.51
CA GLU A 169 3.02 -3.73 12.36
C GLU A 169 1.85 -2.81 11.97
N GLY A 170 2.13 -1.57 11.62
CA GLY A 170 1.14 -0.62 11.11
C GLY A 170 0.46 -1.12 9.83
N ILE A 171 1.24 -1.56 8.85
CA ILE A 171 0.73 -2.12 7.59
C ILE A 171 -0.12 -3.37 7.83
N ILE A 172 0.35 -4.30 8.66
CA ILE A 172 -0.39 -5.55 8.92
C ILE A 172 -1.70 -5.26 9.63
N ARG A 173 -1.76 -4.29 10.55
CA ARG A 173 -3.01 -3.83 11.17
C ARG A 173 -3.97 -3.23 10.15
N GLU A 174 -3.48 -2.39 9.22
CA GLU A 174 -4.30 -1.79 8.14
C GLU A 174 -4.89 -2.84 7.19
N LEU A 175 -4.21 -3.96 7.01
CA LEU A 175 -4.69 -5.09 6.20
C LEU A 175 -5.66 -6.03 6.94
N ASP A 176 -5.89 -5.81 8.22
CA ASP A 176 -6.80 -6.61 9.04
C ASP A 176 -8.18 -5.94 9.18
N TYR A 177 -9.02 -6.13 8.15
CA TYR A 177 -10.37 -5.56 8.12
C TYR A 177 -11.30 -6.12 9.19
N GLY A 178 -11.04 -7.33 9.68
CA GLY A 178 -11.78 -7.90 10.81
C GLY A 178 -11.58 -7.11 12.10
N GLY A 179 -10.36 -6.67 12.37
CA GLY A 179 -10.04 -5.79 13.49
C GLY A 179 -10.66 -4.39 13.35
N GLU A 180 -10.67 -3.82 12.14
CA GLU A 180 -11.31 -2.53 11.85
C GLU A 180 -12.83 -2.57 12.13
N LEU A 181 -13.52 -3.61 11.66
CA LEU A 181 -14.96 -3.78 11.87
C LEU A 181 -15.31 -3.90 13.36
N TYR A 182 -14.49 -4.60 14.14
CA TYR A 182 -14.67 -4.71 15.59
C TYR A 182 -14.50 -3.37 16.29
N ASN A 183 -13.53 -2.58 15.87
CA ASN A 183 -13.28 -1.25 16.41
C ASN A 183 -14.38 -0.25 16.06
N MET A 184 -14.92 -0.30 14.82
CA MET A 184 -16.06 0.53 14.39
C MET A 184 -17.33 0.21 15.20
N LYS A 185 -17.68 -1.06 15.38
CA LYS A 185 -18.81 -1.48 16.24
C LYS A 185 -18.65 -1.04 17.70
N ARG A 186 -17.41 -0.90 18.20
CA ARG A 186 -17.11 -0.44 19.56
C ARG A 186 -17.23 1.08 19.69
N LEU A 187 -16.92 1.83 18.62
CA LEU A 187 -17.13 3.28 18.54
C LEU A 187 -18.62 3.62 18.46
N ASP A 188 -19.38 2.91 17.65
CA ASP A 188 -20.82 3.09 17.49
C ASP A 188 -21.57 2.87 18.82
N ARG A 189 -21.17 1.88 19.61
CA ARG A 189 -21.70 1.67 20.99
C ARG A 189 -21.37 2.79 21.97
N LYS A 190 -20.36 3.62 21.72
CA LYS A 190 -20.00 4.77 22.57
C LYS A 190 -20.69 6.06 22.13
N SER A 191 -21.30 6.08 20.94
CA SER A 191 -22.02 7.24 20.42
C SER A 191 -23.50 7.23 20.80
N VAL A 192 -23.94 6.22 21.56
CA VAL A 192 -25.31 6.14 22.11
C VAL A 192 -25.21 6.28 23.63
N VAL A 193 -24.93 7.47 24.07
CA VAL A 193 -25.25 7.98 25.43
C VAL A 193 -25.66 9.42 25.31
#